data_8d4a3ef7142696e6ec7f4b1a8f7c3a3e
#
_entry.id   8d4a3ef7142696e6ec7f4b1a8f7c3a3e
#
_cell.length_a   1.000
_cell.length_b   1.000
_cell.length_c   1.000
_cell.angle_alpha   90.00
_cell.angle_beta   90.00
_cell.angle_gamma   90.00
#
_symmetry.space_group_name_H-M   'P 1'
#
loop_
_entity.id
_entity.type
_entity.pdbx_description
1 polymer ?
#
loop_
_entity_poly.entity_id
_entity_poly.type
_entity_poly.pdbx_seq_one_letter_code
_entity_poly.pdbx_strand_id
1 'polypeptide(L)'
;MNAPAEQADDVCTLPLVRRMAALLDRDPASFADGDLLPRGWHVALFNPPTRQSELRADGAAHLGVTLPDLGLPRLMMGGRRIEFVSDIPIGARVRRTSRAGAVTHKSGRSGRFALVDVEHRINLHDNATPVVIETNSYILREADGGQPAAESMTAPAAIPPADAIQILVPDETMLFRYSAITDNPHRIHYDLAYAQTEGYPTLVVNGTVPTMFLLEMFRAHVGGEPAGWRGRNLAPILCGAPLTLTLGREGDEWTMRAHGPRGEVALEARAWQ
;
A
#
# COMPACT_ATOMS: atom_id res chain seq x y z
N MET A 1 18.37 -16.62 -12.71
CA MET A 1 19.01 -15.35 -13.14
C MET A 1 18.18 -14.24 -12.50
N ASN A 2 18.79 -13.31 -11.76
CA ASN A 2 18.08 -12.16 -11.22
C ASN A 2 17.73 -11.23 -12.41
N ALA A 3 16.47 -10.78 -12.48
CA ALA A 3 16.07 -9.77 -13.45
C ALA A 3 16.94 -8.49 -13.29
N PRO A 4 17.23 -7.77 -14.37
CA PRO A 4 17.95 -6.50 -14.26
C PRO A 4 17.19 -5.53 -13.36
N ALA A 5 17.93 -4.65 -12.68
CA ALA A 5 17.31 -3.60 -11.90
C ALA A 5 16.68 -2.56 -12.84
N GLU A 6 15.47 -2.13 -12.51
CA GLU A 6 14.79 -1.04 -13.22
C GLU A 6 14.89 0.25 -12.41
N GLN A 7 15.04 1.38 -13.10
CA GLN A 7 15.18 2.70 -12.47
C GLN A 7 14.08 3.65 -12.91
N ALA A 8 13.62 4.48 -11.98
CA ALA A 8 12.68 5.56 -12.24
C ALA A 8 13.12 6.81 -11.46
N ASP A 9 13.04 7.96 -12.10
CA ASP A 9 13.30 9.26 -11.49
C ASP A 9 11.97 9.99 -11.26
N ASP A 10 11.90 10.75 -10.17
CA ASP A 10 10.73 11.58 -9.83
C ASP A 10 11.17 12.82 -9.04
N VAL A 11 10.22 13.71 -8.76
CA VAL A 11 10.40 14.89 -7.92
C VAL A 11 9.32 14.88 -6.84
N CYS A 12 9.72 14.98 -5.57
CA CYS A 12 8.80 15.14 -4.47
C CYS A 12 8.19 16.54 -4.47
N THR A 13 7.18 16.77 -5.28
CA THR A 13 6.64 18.12 -5.51
C THR A 13 5.69 18.56 -4.40
N LEU A 14 5.76 19.83 -4.00
CA LEU A 14 4.85 20.42 -3.01
C LEU A 14 3.36 20.25 -3.37
N PRO A 15 2.90 20.42 -4.63
CA PRO A 15 1.51 20.17 -5.00
C PRO A 15 1.06 18.71 -4.76
N LEU A 16 1.93 17.72 -4.95
CA LEU A 16 1.65 16.32 -4.67
C LEU A 16 1.46 16.09 -3.16
N VAL A 17 2.40 16.63 -2.35
CA VAL A 17 2.36 16.53 -0.88
C VAL A 17 1.09 17.19 -0.32
N ARG A 18 0.72 18.36 -0.82
CA ARG A 18 -0.51 19.06 -0.41
C ARG A 18 -1.78 18.30 -0.76
N ARG A 19 -1.82 17.59 -1.91
CA ARG A 19 -2.95 16.72 -2.25
C ARG A 19 -3.05 15.52 -1.31
N MET A 20 -1.91 14.91 -0.94
CA MET A 20 -1.88 13.83 0.04
C MET A 20 -2.30 14.33 1.42
N ALA A 21 -1.82 15.49 1.86
CA ALA A 21 -2.24 16.12 3.11
C ALA A 21 -3.76 16.29 3.17
N ALA A 22 -4.34 16.89 2.12
CA ALA A 22 -5.79 17.09 2.03
C ALA A 22 -6.61 15.79 1.99
N LEU A 23 -6.04 14.69 1.47
CA LEU A 23 -6.68 13.37 1.50
C LEU A 23 -6.73 12.80 2.93
N LEU A 24 -5.69 13.07 3.72
CA LEU A 24 -5.50 12.55 5.08
C LEU A 24 -5.97 13.53 6.17
N ASP A 25 -6.79 14.53 5.80
CA ASP A 25 -7.33 15.59 6.68
C ASP A 25 -6.26 16.39 7.43
N ARG A 26 -5.05 16.51 6.87
CA ARG A 26 -4.03 17.43 7.32
C ARG A 26 -4.15 18.76 6.59
N ASP A 27 -3.80 19.87 7.25
CA ASP A 27 -3.78 21.19 6.60
C ASP A 27 -2.74 21.22 5.47
N PRO A 28 -3.14 21.36 4.19
CA PRO A 28 -2.20 21.44 3.08
C PRO A 28 -1.27 22.68 3.14
N ALA A 29 -1.72 23.75 3.81
CA ALA A 29 -0.94 24.98 3.94
C ALA A 29 0.23 24.83 4.93
N SER A 30 0.22 23.78 5.77
CA SER A 30 1.31 23.51 6.71
C SER A 30 2.58 22.94 6.05
N PHE A 31 2.58 22.73 4.73
CA PHE A 31 3.73 22.21 3.99
C PHE A 31 4.32 23.24 3.04
N ALA A 32 5.66 23.32 3.02
CA ALA A 32 6.46 24.18 2.14
C ALA A 32 7.60 23.40 1.48
N ASP A 33 8.21 23.97 0.44
CA ASP A 33 9.42 23.41 -0.14
C ASP A 33 10.55 23.40 0.91
N GLY A 34 11.29 22.29 0.96
CA GLY A 34 12.33 22.04 1.94
C GLY A 34 11.86 21.34 3.22
N ASP A 35 10.56 21.31 3.53
CA ASP A 35 10.03 20.48 4.61
C ASP A 35 10.25 19.00 4.31
N LEU A 36 10.20 18.16 5.35
CA LEU A 36 10.36 16.74 5.20
C LEU A 36 9.04 16.07 4.79
N LEU A 37 9.09 15.22 3.77
CA LEU A 37 7.96 14.37 3.39
C LEU A 37 7.63 13.42 4.54
N PRO A 38 6.39 13.38 5.07
CA PRO A 38 6.01 12.42 6.09
C PRO A 38 6.32 10.98 5.65
N ARG A 39 6.98 10.20 6.50
CA ARG A 39 7.41 8.84 6.19
C ARG A 39 6.21 7.96 5.84
N GLY A 40 6.31 7.24 4.72
CA GLY A 40 5.21 6.47 4.13
C GLY A 40 4.52 7.18 2.95
N TRP A 41 4.54 8.52 2.87
CA TRP A 41 3.89 9.25 1.76
C TRP A 41 4.64 9.11 0.42
N HIS A 42 5.87 8.59 0.43
CA HIS A 42 6.62 8.26 -0.79
C HIS A 42 5.90 7.28 -1.72
N VAL A 43 4.84 6.62 -1.27
CA VAL A 43 3.96 5.77 -2.11
C VAL A 43 3.29 6.55 -3.25
N ALA A 44 3.21 7.88 -3.12
CA ALA A 44 2.68 8.76 -4.16
C ALA A 44 3.73 9.14 -5.23
N LEU A 45 4.98 8.73 -5.05
CA LEU A 45 6.08 8.95 -5.98
C LEU A 45 6.26 7.76 -6.93
N PHE A 46 6.98 7.99 -8.03
CA PHE A 46 7.39 6.97 -9.00
C PHE A 46 6.23 6.27 -9.72
N ASN A 47 5.15 7.00 -9.96
CA ASN A 47 4.06 6.51 -10.78
C ASN A 47 4.50 6.60 -12.25
N PRO A 48 4.80 5.46 -12.91
CA PRO A 48 5.33 5.49 -14.27
C PRO A 48 4.25 6.01 -15.23
N PRO A 49 4.58 6.98 -16.12
CA PRO A 49 3.64 7.44 -17.13
C PRO A 49 3.40 6.32 -18.14
N THR A 50 2.39 5.51 -17.89
CA THR A 50 2.02 4.39 -18.75
C THR A 50 1.05 4.87 -19.81
N ARG A 51 1.32 4.59 -21.10
CA ARG A 51 0.40 4.92 -22.17
C ARG A 51 -0.92 4.18 -21.98
N GLN A 52 -2.04 4.84 -22.34
CA GLN A 52 -3.37 4.23 -22.22
C GLN A 52 -3.46 2.85 -22.91
N SER A 53 -2.77 2.68 -24.05
CA SER A 53 -2.72 1.44 -24.81
C SER A 53 -1.82 0.34 -24.19
N GLU A 54 -1.03 0.69 -23.19
CA GLU A 54 -0.09 -0.22 -22.49
C GLU A 54 -0.62 -0.64 -21.12
N LEU A 55 -1.75 -0.07 -20.69
CA LEU A 55 -2.41 -0.53 -19.46
C LEU A 55 -2.89 -1.98 -19.62
N ARG A 56 -2.84 -2.71 -18.52
CA ARG A 56 -3.40 -4.07 -18.46
C ARG A 56 -4.92 -4.04 -18.58
N ALA A 57 -5.53 -5.19 -18.86
CA ALA A 57 -6.99 -5.31 -18.98
C ALA A 57 -7.74 -4.93 -17.68
N ASP A 58 -7.09 -5.13 -16.52
CA ASP A 58 -7.57 -4.70 -15.21
C ASP A 58 -7.36 -3.20 -14.94
N GLY A 59 -6.81 -2.47 -15.90
CA GLY A 59 -6.49 -1.05 -15.79
C GLY A 59 -5.15 -0.75 -15.11
N ALA A 60 -4.52 -1.74 -14.48
CA ALA A 60 -3.27 -1.49 -13.75
C ALA A 60 -2.11 -1.13 -14.68
N ALA A 61 -1.27 -0.21 -14.24
CA ALA A 61 0.02 0.10 -14.85
C ALA A 61 1.08 -0.97 -14.49
N HIS A 62 2.27 -0.83 -15.07
CA HIS A 62 3.40 -1.66 -14.69
C HIS A 62 3.86 -1.37 -13.25
N LEU A 63 4.33 -2.41 -12.56
CA LEU A 63 4.80 -2.31 -11.15
C LEU A 63 6.14 -1.56 -10.99
N GLY A 64 6.72 -1.04 -12.06
CA GLY A 64 8.08 -0.48 -12.06
C GLY A 64 9.17 -1.56 -11.96
N VAL A 65 8.79 -2.81 -12.22
CA VAL A 65 9.69 -3.97 -12.37
C VAL A 65 8.98 -5.04 -13.21
N THR A 66 9.69 -5.65 -14.11
CA THR A 66 9.17 -6.77 -14.91
C THR A 66 9.15 -8.03 -14.07
N LEU A 67 7.96 -8.56 -13.82
CA LEU A 67 7.80 -9.88 -13.21
C LEU A 67 7.83 -10.97 -14.29
N PRO A 68 8.34 -12.16 -13.98
CA PRO A 68 8.31 -13.28 -14.92
C PRO A 68 6.86 -13.70 -15.20
N ASP A 69 6.59 -14.07 -16.46
CA ASP A 69 5.31 -14.71 -16.81
C ASP A 69 5.28 -16.14 -16.25
N LEU A 70 4.44 -16.36 -15.25
CA LEU A 70 4.28 -17.63 -14.56
C LEU A 70 2.97 -18.34 -14.93
N GLY A 71 2.20 -17.79 -15.88
CA GLY A 71 0.84 -18.24 -16.16
C GLY A 71 -0.13 -18.03 -14.98
N LEU A 72 0.17 -17.06 -14.10
CA LEU A 72 -0.59 -16.70 -12.90
C LEU A 72 -1.05 -15.24 -13.03
N PRO A 73 -2.18 -14.98 -13.72
CA PRO A 73 -2.56 -13.62 -14.13
C PRO A 73 -3.03 -12.70 -12.99
N ARG A 74 -3.47 -13.27 -11.87
CA ARG A 74 -3.96 -12.46 -10.72
C ARG A 74 -2.79 -12.05 -9.83
N LEU A 75 -2.56 -10.74 -9.71
CA LEU A 75 -1.54 -10.15 -8.87
C LEU A 75 -2.18 -9.48 -7.64
N MET A 76 -1.67 -9.81 -6.47
CA MET A 76 -2.12 -9.23 -5.20
C MET A 76 -0.92 -8.75 -4.39
N MET A 77 -1.09 -7.64 -3.67
CA MET A 77 -0.14 -7.18 -2.66
C MET A 77 -0.38 -7.97 -1.37
N GLY A 78 0.54 -8.87 -1.02
CA GLY A 78 0.46 -9.68 0.21
C GLY A 78 1.00 -8.95 1.45
N GLY A 79 2.00 -8.12 1.27
CA GLY A 79 2.61 -7.39 2.38
C GLY A 79 3.67 -6.39 1.93
N ARG A 80 4.15 -5.62 2.90
CA ARG A 80 5.16 -4.58 2.67
C ARG A 80 6.04 -4.44 3.91
N ARG A 81 7.33 -4.20 3.71
CA ARG A 81 8.29 -3.79 4.73
C ARG A 81 8.99 -2.52 4.25
N ILE A 82 9.11 -1.52 5.12
CA ILE A 82 9.78 -0.25 4.82
C ILE A 82 10.77 0.05 5.94
N GLU A 83 11.97 0.46 5.55
CA GLU A 83 13.00 1.02 6.43
C GLU A 83 13.26 2.46 5.98
N PHE A 84 13.04 3.40 6.89
CA PHE A 84 13.30 4.81 6.67
C PHE A 84 14.69 5.15 7.19
N VAL A 85 15.68 5.14 6.29
CA VAL A 85 17.09 5.39 6.63
C VAL A 85 17.32 6.88 6.87
N SER A 86 16.68 7.72 6.06
CA SER A 86 16.62 9.17 6.25
C SER A 86 15.38 9.75 5.57
N ASP A 87 15.25 11.06 5.53
CA ASP A 87 14.06 11.74 5.08
C ASP A 87 14.20 12.27 3.64
N ILE A 88 13.07 12.49 2.97
CA ILE A 88 12.98 13.07 1.64
C ILE A 88 12.52 14.52 1.78
N PRO A 89 13.32 15.52 1.42
CA PRO A 89 12.86 16.92 1.37
C PRO A 89 11.82 17.12 0.26
N ILE A 90 10.79 17.93 0.53
CA ILE A 90 9.86 18.42 -0.49
C ILE A 90 10.64 19.30 -1.46
N GLY A 91 10.48 19.08 -2.76
CA GLY A 91 11.26 19.69 -3.83
C GLY A 91 12.44 18.82 -4.29
N ALA A 92 12.85 17.80 -3.53
CA ALA A 92 13.99 16.97 -3.90
C ALA A 92 13.70 16.07 -5.12
N ARG A 93 14.73 15.92 -5.97
CA ARG A 93 14.77 14.89 -7.02
C ARG A 93 15.17 13.58 -6.38
N VAL A 94 14.42 12.53 -6.71
CA VAL A 94 14.60 11.19 -6.16
C VAL A 94 14.72 10.15 -7.26
N ARG A 95 15.44 9.07 -6.98
CA ARG A 95 15.58 7.91 -7.88
C ARG A 95 15.21 6.65 -7.15
N ARG A 96 14.32 5.86 -7.72
CA ARG A 96 14.01 4.51 -7.28
C ARG A 96 14.73 3.49 -8.15
N THR A 97 15.43 2.55 -7.53
CA THR A 97 15.96 1.35 -8.17
C THR A 97 15.18 0.16 -7.65
N SER A 98 14.56 -0.60 -8.56
CA SER A 98 13.68 -1.73 -8.25
C SER A 98 14.29 -3.04 -8.73
N ARG A 99 14.19 -4.10 -7.92
CA ARG A 99 14.66 -5.45 -8.26
C ARG A 99 13.64 -6.49 -7.83
N ALA A 100 13.26 -7.37 -8.75
CA ALA A 100 12.52 -8.57 -8.40
C ALA A 100 13.47 -9.60 -7.79
N GLY A 101 13.05 -10.18 -6.67
CA GLY A 101 13.72 -11.30 -6.01
C GLY A 101 13.40 -12.64 -6.66
N ALA A 102 13.76 -13.71 -5.98
CA ALA A 102 13.47 -15.06 -6.43
C ALA A 102 11.96 -15.37 -6.36
N VAL A 103 11.46 -16.10 -7.35
CA VAL A 103 10.09 -16.62 -7.35
C VAL A 103 10.02 -17.86 -6.47
N THR A 104 9.11 -17.88 -5.51
CA THR A 104 8.81 -19.05 -4.69
C THR A 104 7.46 -19.64 -5.08
N HIS A 105 7.46 -20.79 -5.74
CA HIS A 105 6.23 -21.51 -6.09
C HIS A 105 5.67 -22.24 -4.87
N LYS A 106 4.36 -22.13 -4.69
CA LYS A 106 3.60 -22.83 -3.65
C LYS A 106 2.29 -23.38 -4.21
N SER A 107 1.74 -24.35 -3.51
CA SER A 107 0.39 -24.86 -3.74
C SER A 107 -0.38 -24.94 -2.43
N GLY A 108 -1.67 -24.63 -2.48
CA GLY A 108 -2.55 -24.65 -1.32
C GLY A 108 -3.96 -25.07 -1.71
N ARG A 109 -4.89 -24.99 -0.77
CA ARG A 109 -6.31 -25.35 -1.01
C ARG A 109 -6.95 -24.56 -2.15
N SER A 110 -6.45 -23.36 -2.45
CA SER A 110 -6.96 -22.45 -3.48
C SER A 110 -6.14 -22.50 -4.79
N GLY A 111 -5.44 -23.60 -5.08
CA GLY A 111 -4.67 -23.79 -6.31
C GLY A 111 -3.19 -23.41 -6.17
N ARG A 112 -2.54 -23.26 -7.33
CA ARG A 112 -1.12 -22.86 -7.42
C ARG A 112 -0.99 -21.35 -7.21
N PHE A 113 0.07 -20.93 -6.53
CA PHE A 113 0.45 -19.55 -6.41
C PHE A 113 1.97 -19.38 -6.35
N ALA A 114 2.42 -18.18 -6.62
CA ALA A 114 3.83 -17.82 -6.49
C ALA A 114 3.97 -16.58 -5.62
N LEU A 115 5.05 -16.52 -4.86
CA LEU A 115 5.46 -15.35 -4.08
C LEU A 115 6.68 -14.72 -4.73
N VAL A 116 6.65 -13.40 -4.88
CA VAL A 116 7.77 -12.62 -5.41
C VAL A 116 7.94 -11.37 -4.55
N ASP A 117 9.11 -11.22 -3.96
CA ASP A 117 9.47 -9.98 -3.28
C ASP A 117 10.12 -9.02 -4.29
N VAL A 118 9.70 -7.76 -4.25
CA VAL A 118 10.32 -6.68 -5.03
C VAL A 118 10.94 -5.69 -4.06
N GLU A 119 12.25 -5.53 -4.12
CA GLU A 119 12.97 -4.52 -3.36
C GLU A 119 13.04 -3.21 -4.17
N HIS A 120 12.69 -2.11 -3.51
CA HIS A 120 12.83 -0.76 -4.00
C HIS A 120 13.80 0.01 -3.10
N ARG A 121 14.81 0.61 -3.70
CA ARG A 121 15.74 1.52 -3.02
C ARG A 121 15.51 2.92 -3.56
N ILE A 122 15.13 3.85 -2.69
CA ILE A 122 14.91 5.26 -3.05
C ILE A 122 16.09 6.06 -2.53
N ASN A 123 16.71 6.79 -3.42
CA ASN A 123 17.84 7.68 -3.15
C ASN A 123 17.46 9.13 -3.49
N LEU A 124 18.02 10.10 -2.79
CA LEU A 124 18.14 11.45 -3.35
C LEU A 124 19.01 11.36 -4.59
N HIS A 125 18.69 12.11 -5.65
CA HIS A 125 19.29 11.94 -6.99
C HIS A 125 20.84 11.95 -6.97
N ASP A 126 21.43 12.78 -6.12
CA ASP A 126 22.86 12.97 -6.02
C ASP A 126 23.52 12.20 -4.87
N ASN A 127 22.79 11.27 -4.24
CA ASN A 127 23.28 10.49 -3.09
C ASN A 127 23.18 8.99 -3.37
N ALA A 128 24.31 8.28 -3.17
CA ALA A 128 24.37 6.83 -3.33
C ALA A 128 23.70 6.06 -2.17
N THR A 129 23.55 6.69 -0.99
CA THR A 129 22.91 6.06 0.16
C THR A 129 21.38 6.14 0.02
N PRO A 130 20.65 5.03 0.12
CA PRO A 130 19.19 5.06 0.06
C PRO A 130 18.62 5.80 1.28
N VAL A 131 17.57 6.60 1.05
CA VAL A 131 16.77 7.24 2.09
C VAL A 131 15.62 6.35 2.54
N VAL A 132 15.11 5.49 1.63
CA VAL A 132 14.08 4.49 1.92
C VAL A 132 14.46 3.17 1.27
N ILE A 133 14.29 2.07 2.01
CA ILE A 133 14.38 0.70 1.49
C ILE A 133 13.00 0.07 1.72
N GLU A 134 12.35 -0.33 0.64
CA GLU A 134 11.02 -0.93 0.69
C GLU A 134 11.04 -2.29 0.02
N THR A 135 10.40 -3.29 0.65
CA THR A 135 10.16 -4.61 0.05
C THR A 135 8.66 -4.83 -0.04
N ASN A 136 8.17 -5.04 -1.26
CA ASN A 136 6.80 -5.40 -1.55
C ASN A 136 6.70 -6.89 -1.84
N SER A 137 5.89 -7.62 -1.08
CA SER A 137 5.64 -9.05 -1.28
C SER A 137 4.39 -9.23 -2.13
N TYR A 138 4.56 -9.71 -3.34
CA TYR A 138 3.46 -9.99 -4.28
C TYR A 138 3.09 -11.46 -4.26
N ILE A 139 1.79 -11.73 -4.42
CA ILE A 139 1.21 -13.05 -4.58
C ILE A 139 0.60 -13.11 -5.99
N LEU A 140 1.12 -14.01 -6.83
CA LEU A 140 0.55 -14.31 -8.14
C LEU A 140 -0.28 -15.58 -8.04
N ARG A 141 -1.50 -15.61 -8.62
CA ARG A 141 -2.45 -16.71 -8.52
C ARG A 141 -3.09 -17.05 -9.87
N GLU A 142 -3.64 -18.25 -9.95
CA GLU A 142 -4.48 -18.68 -11.08
C GLU A 142 -5.75 -17.82 -11.19
N ALA A 143 -6.28 -17.66 -12.42
CA ALA A 143 -7.49 -16.88 -12.69
C ALA A 143 -8.71 -17.43 -11.92
N ASP A 144 -8.84 -18.75 -11.85
CA ASP A 144 -9.97 -19.45 -11.24
C ASP A 144 -9.72 -19.86 -9.78
N GLY A 145 -8.63 -19.39 -9.21
CA GLY A 145 -8.17 -19.72 -7.85
C GLY A 145 -9.06 -19.15 -6.74
N GLY A 146 -10.33 -19.55 -6.71
CA GLY A 146 -11.30 -19.26 -5.66
C GLY A 146 -11.59 -17.79 -5.48
N GLN A 147 -12.86 -17.44 -5.34
CA GLN A 147 -13.26 -16.16 -4.77
C GLN A 147 -12.38 -15.85 -3.55
N PRO A 148 -11.98 -14.59 -3.33
CA PRO A 148 -11.53 -14.16 -2.00
C PRO A 148 -12.57 -14.73 -1.07
N ALA A 149 -12.16 -15.54 -0.09
CA ALA A 149 -13.08 -16.35 0.72
C ALA A 149 -14.30 -15.49 1.06
N ALA A 150 -15.39 -15.75 0.33
CA ALA A 150 -16.65 -15.15 0.63
C ALA A 150 -16.90 -15.57 2.07
N GLU A 151 -16.87 -14.56 2.96
CA GLU A 151 -17.34 -14.69 4.31
C GLU A 151 -16.91 -16.01 4.97
N SER A 152 -15.70 -16.07 5.48
CA SER A 152 -15.54 -16.86 6.69
C SER A 152 -16.61 -16.34 7.65
N MET A 153 -17.69 -17.10 7.81
CA MET A 153 -18.77 -16.80 8.77
C MET A 153 -18.25 -16.98 10.21
N THR A 154 -17.09 -16.40 10.48
CA THR A 154 -16.63 -16.23 11.85
C THR A 154 -17.55 -15.25 12.54
N ALA A 155 -18.04 -15.61 13.70
CA ALA A 155 -18.81 -14.71 14.56
C ALA A 155 -18.07 -13.36 14.68
N PRO A 156 -18.80 -12.23 14.80
CA PRO A 156 -18.18 -10.93 15.01
C PRO A 156 -17.15 -11.02 16.12
N ALA A 157 -15.90 -10.66 15.82
CA ALA A 157 -14.82 -10.66 16.78
C ALA A 157 -14.79 -9.31 17.52
N ALA A 158 -14.67 -9.37 18.85
CA ALA A 158 -14.43 -8.15 19.61
C ALA A 158 -13.07 -7.55 19.22
N ILE A 159 -13.05 -6.25 18.96
CA ILE A 159 -11.80 -5.52 18.74
C ILE A 159 -11.08 -5.44 20.10
N PRO A 160 -9.82 -5.90 20.18
CA PRO A 160 -9.09 -5.87 21.44
C PRO A 160 -8.89 -4.42 21.95
N PRO A 161 -8.72 -4.19 23.24
CA PRO A 161 -8.31 -2.90 23.77
C PRO A 161 -7.03 -2.41 23.07
N ALA A 162 -6.96 -1.11 22.80
CA ALA A 162 -5.84 -0.47 22.13
C ALA A 162 -5.58 0.91 22.74
N ASP A 163 -4.36 1.44 22.60
CA ASP A 163 -3.99 2.75 23.12
C ASP A 163 -4.66 3.89 22.34
N ALA A 164 -4.91 3.66 21.04
CA ALA A 164 -5.70 4.58 20.22
C ALA A 164 -6.59 3.79 19.24
N ILE A 165 -7.78 4.35 19.01
CA ILE A 165 -8.79 3.79 18.09
C ILE A 165 -9.33 4.92 17.22
N GLN A 166 -9.45 4.68 15.92
CA GLN A 166 -10.07 5.58 14.96
C GLN A 166 -11.01 4.79 14.04
N ILE A 167 -12.15 5.37 13.70
CA ILE A 167 -13.06 4.80 12.71
C ILE A 167 -12.94 5.60 11.41
N LEU A 168 -12.71 4.90 10.31
CA LEU A 168 -12.67 5.42 8.96
C LEU A 168 -13.76 4.74 8.15
N VAL A 169 -14.48 5.50 7.32
CA VAL A 169 -15.40 4.95 6.31
C VAL A 169 -14.88 5.36 4.94
N PRO A 170 -14.10 4.49 4.26
CA PRO A 170 -13.61 4.80 2.92
C PRO A 170 -14.77 4.86 1.94
N ASP A 171 -15.01 6.01 1.32
CA ASP A 171 -16.03 6.22 0.30
C ASP A 171 -15.41 6.27 -1.12
N GLU A 172 -16.25 6.31 -2.14
CA GLU A 172 -15.85 6.37 -3.54
C GLU A 172 -15.02 7.62 -3.84
N THR A 173 -15.29 8.73 -3.15
CA THR A 173 -14.53 9.96 -3.30
C THR A 173 -13.09 9.79 -2.80
N MET A 174 -12.92 9.13 -1.66
CA MET A 174 -11.59 8.82 -1.13
C MET A 174 -10.81 7.88 -2.07
N LEU A 175 -11.45 6.82 -2.58
CA LEU A 175 -10.83 5.89 -3.51
C LEU A 175 -10.40 6.59 -4.80
N PHE A 176 -11.26 7.44 -5.38
CA PHE A 176 -10.93 8.24 -6.56
C PHE A 176 -9.75 9.18 -6.31
N ARG A 177 -9.79 9.95 -5.22
CA ARG A 177 -8.72 10.90 -4.86
C ARG A 177 -7.39 10.19 -4.64
N TYR A 178 -7.40 9.06 -3.92
CA TYR A 178 -6.20 8.28 -3.69
C TYR A 178 -5.63 7.73 -5.01
N SER A 179 -6.48 7.13 -5.85
CA SER A 179 -6.10 6.63 -7.16
C SER A 179 -5.52 7.71 -8.05
N ALA A 180 -6.11 8.92 -8.05
CA ALA A 180 -5.62 10.06 -8.81
C ALA A 180 -4.28 10.60 -8.31
N ILE A 181 -4.03 10.58 -6.99
CA ILE A 181 -2.76 11.02 -6.39
C ILE A 181 -1.64 10.02 -6.69
N THR A 182 -1.96 8.73 -6.68
CA THR A 182 -0.99 7.64 -6.83
C THR A 182 -0.93 7.07 -8.25
N ASP A 183 -1.65 7.67 -9.20
CA ASP A 183 -1.80 7.17 -10.57
C ASP A 183 -2.10 5.65 -10.61
N ASN A 184 -3.04 5.22 -9.77
CA ASN A 184 -3.43 3.81 -9.69
C ASN A 184 -4.77 3.58 -10.42
N PRO A 185 -4.75 3.24 -11.72
CA PRO A 185 -5.96 3.07 -12.53
C PRO A 185 -6.54 1.65 -12.45
N HIS A 186 -6.23 0.85 -11.43
CA HIS A 186 -6.78 -0.50 -11.30
C HIS A 186 -8.29 -0.46 -11.09
N ARG A 187 -9.05 -1.14 -11.96
CA ARG A 187 -10.50 -1.05 -12.08
C ARG A 187 -11.28 -1.42 -10.82
N ILE A 188 -10.75 -2.30 -9.97
CA ILE A 188 -11.44 -2.69 -8.72
C ILE A 188 -11.70 -1.50 -7.77
N HIS A 189 -11.00 -0.37 -7.96
CA HIS A 189 -11.11 0.80 -7.09
C HIS A 189 -12.16 1.81 -7.57
N TYR A 190 -12.66 1.72 -8.84
CA TYR A 190 -13.59 2.70 -9.39
C TYR A 190 -14.65 2.11 -10.32
N ASP A 191 -14.49 0.89 -10.82
CA ASP A 191 -15.42 0.23 -11.74
C ASP A 191 -16.16 -0.90 -10.99
N LEU A 192 -17.36 -0.59 -10.51
CA LEU A 192 -18.16 -1.52 -9.73
C LEU A 192 -18.47 -2.81 -10.50
N ALA A 193 -18.82 -2.68 -11.79
CA ALA A 193 -19.13 -3.86 -12.61
C ALA A 193 -17.93 -4.78 -12.75
N TYR A 194 -16.73 -4.21 -12.93
CA TYR A 194 -15.49 -4.97 -12.95
C TYR A 194 -15.18 -5.60 -11.58
N ALA A 195 -15.30 -4.85 -10.49
CA ALA A 195 -15.09 -5.38 -9.14
C ALA A 195 -16.00 -6.59 -8.86
N GLN A 196 -17.26 -6.54 -9.33
CA GLN A 196 -18.19 -7.65 -9.21
C GLN A 196 -17.78 -8.86 -10.06
N THR A 197 -17.22 -8.67 -11.26
CA THR A 197 -16.66 -9.79 -12.04
C THR A 197 -15.47 -10.45 -11.38
N GLU A 198 -14.71 -9.69 -10.57
CA GLU A 198 -13.60 -10.19 -9.74
C GLU A 198 -14.08 -10.83 -8.42
N GLY A 199 -15.39 -10.87 -8.16
CA GLY A 199 -16.00 -11.51 -7.00
C GLY A 199 -16.15 -10.61 -5.77
N TYR A 200 -15.96 -9.30 -5.90
CA TYR A 200 -16.18 -8.35 -4.81
C TYR A 200 -17.60 -7.80 -4.84
N PRO A 201 -18.29 -7.66 -3.69
CA PRO A 201 -19.67 -7.14 -3.67
C PRO A 201 -19.75 -5.64 -3.98
N THR A 202 -18.67 -4.90 -3.76
CA THR A 202 -18.53 -3.46 -4.01
C THR A 202 -17.09 -3.13 -4.38
N LEU A 203 -16.77 -1.83 -4.54
CA LEU A 203 -15.40 -1.38 -4.80
C LEU A 203 -14.45 -1.78 -3.67
N VAL A 204 -13.20 -2.04 -4.02
CA VAL A 204 -12.15 -2.43 -3.08
C VAL A 204 -11.29 -1.21 -2.77
N VAL A 205 -11.03 -0.97 -1.50
CA VAL A 205 -10.13 0.09 -1.03
C VAL A 205 -8.69 -0.25 -1.41
N ASN A 206 -7.95 0.73 -1.92
CA ASN A 206 -6.52 0.57 -2.19
C ASN A 206 -5.80 0.12 -0.90
N GLY A 207 -5.06 -0.98 -0.96
CA GLY A 207 -4.44 -1.61 0.21
C GLY A 207 -3.47 -0.71 1.01
N THR A 208 -3.02 0.40 0.42
CA THR A 208 -2.15 1.37 1.08
C THR A 208 -2.93 2.45 1.85
N VAL A 209 -4.21 2.68 1.53
CA VAL A 209 -5.04 3.69 2.24
C VAL A 209 -5.05 3.46 3.74
N PRO A 210 -5.40 2.26 4.27
CA PRO A 210 -5.37 2.04 5.71
C PRO A 210 -3.98 2.20 6.32
N THR A 211 -2.92 1.87 5.58
CA THR A 211 -1.53 2.11 6.02
C THR A 211 -1.26 3.60 6.23
N MET A 212 -1.72 4.47 5.32
CA MET A 212 -1.55 5.92 5.46
C MET A 212 -2.23 6.45 6.72
N PHE A 213 -3.49 6.08 6.96
CA PHE A 213 -4.21 6.50 8.16
C PHE A 213 -3.58 5.92 9.45
N LEU A 214 -3.10 4.69 9.43
CA LEU A 214 -2.38 4.11 10.59
C LEU A 214 -1.06 4.84 10.87
N LEU A 215 -0.33 5.28 9.84
CA LEU A 215 0.87 6.10 10.02
C LEU A 215 0.54 7.51 10.54
N GLU A 216 -0.57 8.14 10.12
CA GLU A 216 -1.04 9.38 10.72
C GLU A 216 -1.42 9.20 12.20
N MET A 217 -2.11 8.10 12.52
CA MET A 217 -2.45 7.73 13.90
C MET A 217 -1.19 7.50 14.75
N PHE A 218 -0.16 6.86 14.19
CA PHE A 218 1.15 6.71 14.84
C PHE A 218 1.75 8.07 15.17
N ARG A 219 1.82 9.00 14.20
CA ARG A 219 2.35 10.35 14.42
C ARG A 219 1.60 11.12 15.51
N ALA A 220 0.27 11.04 15.46
CA ALA A 220 -0.58 11.75 16.41
C ALA A 220 -0.47 11.22 17.84
N HIS A 221 -0.33 9.89 18.00
CA HIS A 221 -0.34 9.24 19.32
C HIS A 221 1.07 9.08 19.91
N VAL A 222 2.05 8.66 19.10
CA VAL A 222 3.42 8.35 19.58
C VAL A 222 4.30 9.58 19.58
N GLY A 223 4.06 10.50 18.63
CA GLY A 223 4.91 11.66 18.35
C GLY A 223 6.15 11.28 17.54
N GLY A 224 6.39 12.01 16.46
CA GLY A 224 7.51 11.76 15.54
C GLY A 224 7.23 10.73 14.44
N GLU A 225 8.27 10.40 13.72
CA GLU A 225 8.21 9.53 12.55
C GLU A 225 8.68 8.11 12.89
N PRO A 226 8.08 7.05 12.31
CA PRO A 226 8.59 5.69 12.49
C PRO A 226 9.95 5.51 11.79
N ALA A 227 10.88 4.76 12.39
CA ALA A 227 12.10 4.32 11.71
C ALA A 227 11.84 3.20 10.72
N GLY A 228 10.78 2.45 10.93
CA GLY A 228 10.34 1.43 10.00
C GLY A 228 8.93 0.96 10.23
N TRP A 229 8.44 0.24 9.22
CA TRP A 229 7.09 -0.31 9.19
C TRP A 229 7.09 -1.65 8.46
N ARG A 230 6.28 -2.60 8.94
CA ARG A 230 6.00 -3.83 8.21
C ARG A 230 4.53 -4.20 8.39
N GLY A 231 3.89 -4.66 7.31
CA GLY A 231 2.48 -5.04 7.38
C GLY A 231 2.10 -6.09 6.35
N ARG A 232 0.98 -6.75 6.59
CA ARG A 232 0.38 -7.76 5.73
C ARG A 232 -1.09 -7.45 5.51
N ASN A 233 -1.51 -7.53 4.26
CA ASN A 233 -2.92 -7.51 3.89
C ASN A 233 -3.49 -8.93 4.07
N LEU A 234 -4.51 -9.07 4.89
CA LEU A 234 -5.10 -10.36 5.27
C LEU A 234 -6.46 -10.57 4.61
N ALA A 235 -7.21 -9.47 4.37
CA ALA A 235 -8.51 -9.49 3.72
C ALA A 235 -8.72 -8.20 2.89
N PRO A 236 -9.57 -8.23 1.85
CA PRO A 236 -9.98 -7.02 1.13
C PRO A 236 -10.78 -6.09 2.04
N ILE A 237 -10.52 -4.78 1.91
CA ILE A 237 -11.30 -3.74 2.57
C ILE A 237 -12.28 -3.19 1.54
N LEU A 238 -13.56 -3.12 1.91
CA LEU A 238 -14.63 -2.74 1.01
C LEU A 238 -15.04 -1.28 1.20
N CYS A 239 -15.32 -0.62 0.08
CA CYS A 239 -15.81 0.74 0.05
C CYS A 239 -17.18 0.85 0.75
N GLY A 240 -17.42 1.93 1.50
CA GLY A 240 -18.65 2.21 2.21
C GLY A 240 -18.80 1.47 3.55
N ALA A 241 -17.90 0.52 3.86
CA ALA A 241 -17.92 -0.20 5.13
C ALA A 241 -17.03 0.47 6.19
N PRO A 242 -17.47 0.53 7.47
CA PRO A 242 -16.64 1.08 8.52
C PRO A 242 -15.39 0.21 8.73
N LEU A 243 -14.24 0.89 8.84
CA LEU A 243 -12.94 0.32 9.13
C LEU A 243 -12.46 0.84 10.46
N THR A 244 -12.26 -0.03 11.45
CA THR A 244 -11.72 0.37 12.75
C THR A 244 -10.20 0.21 12.76
N LEU A 245 -9.51 1.30 12.88
CA LEU A 245 -8.06 1.36 13.01
C LEU A 245 -7.67 1.31 14.48
N THR A 246 -6.71 0.48 14.83
CA THR A 246 -6.21 0.35 16.21
C THR A 246 -4.70 0.48 16.24
N LEU A 247 -4.19 1.11 17.30
CA LEU A 247 -2.78 1.22 17.59
C LEU A 247 -2.57 0.90 19.06
N GLY A 248 -1.60 0.05 19.35
CA GLY A 248 -1.25 -0.34 20.72
C GLY A 248 0.23 -0.71 20.80
N ARG A 249 0.82 -0.54 21.97
CA ARG A 249 2.23 -0.88 22.20
C ARG A 249 2.39 -2.35 22.57
N GLU A 250 3.37 -3.01 21.98
CA GLU A 250 3.73 -4.39 22.27
C GLU A 250 5.26 -4.53 22.33
N GLY A 251 5.82 -4.50 23.54
CA GLY A 251 7.26 -4.43 23.76
C GLY A 251 7.84 -3.12 23.23
N ASP A 252 8.84 -3.22 22.34
CA ASP A 252 9.51 -2.06 21.72
C ASP A 252 8.85 -1.64 20.40
N GLU A 253 7.83 -2.36 19.94
CA GLU A 253 7.13 -2.07 18.68
C GLU A 253 5.68 -1.60 18.95
N TRP A 254 5.14 -0.89 17.97
CA TRP A 254 3.74 -0.51 17.91
C TRP A 254 3.00 -1.44 16.97
N THR A 255 2.00 -2.15 17.49
CA THR A 255 1.09 -2.98 16.71
C THR A 255 -0.05 -2.12 16.18
N MET A 256 -0.29 -2.21 14.90
CA MET A 256 -1.34 -1.47 14.20
C MET A 256 -2.21 -2.44 13.41
N ARG A 257 -3.54 -2.27 13.49
CA ARG A 257 -4.48 -3.12 12.75
C ARG A 257 -5.59 -2.29 12.14
N ALA A 258 -6.07 -2.75 11.00
CA ALA A 258 -7.33 -2.30 10.42
C ALA A 258 -8.31 -3.47 10.47
N HIS A 259 -9.44 -3.24 11.17
CA HIS A 259 -10.48 -4.23 11.36
C HIS A 259 -11.69 -3.87 10.50
N GLY A 260 -12.19 -4.83 9.75
CA GLY A 260 -13.44 -4.72 9.01
C GLY A 260 -14.67 -4.66 9.93
N PRO A 261 -15.88 -4.52 9.34
CA PRO A 261 -17.11 -4.24 10.09
C PRO A 261 -17.52 -5.35 11.08
N ARG A 262 -16.98 -6.54 10.96
CA ARG A 262 -17.22 -7.66 11.89
C ARG A 262 -16.08 -7.90 12.87
N GLY A 263 -15.10 -6.97 12.95
CA GLY A 263 -13.92 -7.10 13.79
C GLY A 263 -12.80 -7.98 13.22
N GLU A 264 -12.99 -8.54 12.01
CA GLU A 264 -11.95 -9.29 11.31
C GLU A 264 -10.74 -8.40 10.99
N VAL A 265 -9.53 -8.92 11.14
CA VAL A 265 -8.32 -8.18 10.82
C VAL A 265 -8.10 -8.21 9.31
N ALA A 266 -8.24 -7.06 8.65
CA ALA A 266 -7.98 -6.89 7.22
C ALA A 266 -6.54 -6.50 6.91
N LEU A 267 -5.90 -5.74 7.81
CA LEU A 267 -4.48 -5.41 7.75
C LEU A 267 -3.88 -5.50 9.15
N GLU A 268 -2.73 -6.14 9.26
CA GLU A 268 -1.92 -6.18 10.46
C GLU A 268 -0.54 -5.61 10.17
N ALA A 269 -0.07 -4.70 11.02
CA ALA A 269 1.20 -4.04 10.85
C ALA A 269 1.92 -3.81 12.17
N ARG A 270 3.23 -3.55 12.08
CA ARG A 270 4.08 -3.10 13.17
C ARG A 270 4.94 -1.94 12.70
N ALA A 271 5.15 -0.98 13.62
CA ALA A 271 6.09 0.12 13.44
C ALA A 271 7.04 0.21 14.62
N TRP A 272 8.21 0.78 14.39
CA TRP A 272 9.24 1.03 15.42
C TRP A 272 9.88 2.41 15.21
N GLN A 273 10.46 2.96 16.28
CA GLN A 273 11.29 4.18 16.27
C GLN A 273 12.76 3.83 16.38
#